data_1025c3500d672750807617007ccb2015
#
_entry.id   1025c3500d672750807617007ccb2015
#
_cell.length_a   1.000
_cell.length_b   1.000
_cell.length_c   1.000
_cell.angle_alpha   90.00
_cell.angle_beta   90.00
_cell.angle_gamma   90.00
#
_symmetry.space_group_name_H-M   'P 1'
#
loop_
_entity.id
_entity.type
_entity.pdbx_description
1 polymer ?
#
loop_
_entity_poly.entity_id
_entity_poly.type
_entity_poly.pdbx_seq_one_letter_code
_entity_poly.pdbx_strand_id
1 'polypeptide(L)'
;MLNHIEEQIKALGCTTWELREETTKGWEFYFIRHDLDQNRITEVRTFLVTLYRPLEGELLGSASGEIAPTDTDSEIQKKLADIYYQASLVKNPSYKLNDKPVASLALKEVDIAAIAKDFMTAMAKVHETETEFVNSYEIFVKEITRHYRNSNGVEYTIRYPSSMIEVIVNARKEDHEIELYRMFESGTCDAEKLCRDVEKALRYGRDRLVTVPTPALNKYDVLLSTDDALEVYRWYFADKINTEMIHSKLSDWKPGKTVAEYTTGDRITLKAVSTLQNSSEDYPIDKEGAVIRDRTLIRDGVVESLWGPRQFSQYLGVEDSALAENFVVEGGTHSEVELREGDYLEVVEFSAFDVNSVGGDLAGEIRLGYLHQNGAVRIVTGGSVSG
;
A
#
# COMPACT_ATOMS: atom_id res chain seq x y z
N MET A 1 19.26 -21.91 -9.86
CA MET A 1 18.92 -21.80 -8.43
C MET A 1 17.50 -22.27 -8.16
N LEU A 2 16.47 -21.71 -8.80
CA LEU A 2 15.08 -22.09 -8.56
C LEU A 2 14.82 -23.61 -8.71
N ASN A 3 15.21 -24.20 -9.85
CA ASN A 3 15.09 -25.64 -10.08
C ASN A 3 15.85 -26.46 -9.02
N HIS A 4 17.00 -25.98 -8.60
CA HIS A 4 17.82 -26.65 -7.59
C HIS A 4 17.15 -26.65 -6.21
N ILE A 5 16.57 -25.50 -5.80
CA ILE A 5 15.79 -25.43 -4.54
C ILE A 5 14.59 -26.38 -4.62
N GLU A 6 13.88 -26.39 -5.74
CA GLU A 6 12.74 -27.30 -5.96
C GLU A 6 13.14 -28.77 -5.85
N GLU A 7 14.29 -29.17 -6.41
CA GLU A 7 14.84 -30.52 -6.29
C GLU A 7 15.17 -30.89 -4.84
N GLN A 8 15.74 -29.94 -4.08
CA GLN A 8 16.03 -30.16 -2.65
C GLN A 8 14.75 -30.26 -1.81
N ILE A 9 13.71 -29.48 -2.12
CA ILE A 9 12.38 -29.59 -1.48
C ILE A 9 11.79 -30.98 -1.73
N LYS A 10 11.86 -31.47 -2.97
CA LYS A 10 11.38 -32.82 -3.32
C LYS A 10 12.20 -33.92 -2.63
N ALA A 11 13.52 -33.76 -2.56
CA ALA A 11 14.41 -34.69 -1.87
C ALA A 11 14.13 -34.76 -0.35
N LEU A 12 13.67 -33.68 0.27
CA LEU A 12 13.21 -33.63 1.66
C LEU A 12 11.89 -34.44 1.87
N GLY A 13 11.22 -34.84 0.79
CA GLY A 13 9.91 -35.51 0.84
C GLY A 13 8.73 -34.55 1.08
N CYS A 14 8.95 -33.26 0.92
CA CYS A 14 7.86 -32.27 1.00
C CYS A 14 7.04 -32.27 -0.29
N THR A 15 5.74 -32.57 -0.19
CA THR A 15 4.82 -32.70 -1.33
C THR A 15 4.00 -31.45 -1.60
N THR A 16 3.95 -30.51 -0.64
CA THR A 16 3.14 -29.29 -0.75
C THR A 16 4.03 -28.09 -0.40
N TRP A 17 4.25 -27.23 -1.38
CA TRP A 17 5.18 -26.12 -1.24
C TRP A 17 4.86 -24.97 -2.21
N GLU A 18 5.38 -23.80 -1.88
CA GLU A 18 5.44 -22.63 -2.74
C GLU A 18 6.87 -22.09 -2.78
N LEU A 19 7.30 -21.64 -3.94
CA LEU A 19 8.63 -21.10 -4.17
C LEU A 19 8.50 -19.82 -4.99
N ARG A 20 9.00 -18.73 -4.45
CA ARG A 20 9.00 -17.42 -5.09
C ARG A 20 10.43 -16.90 -5.18
N GLU A 21 10.85 -16.59 -6.39
CA GLU A 21 12.05 -15.82 -6.65
C GLU A 21 11.64 -14.38 -6.94
N GLU A 22 12.27 -13.45 -6.28
CA GLU A 22 12.11 -12.03 -6.57
C GLU A 22 13.46 -11.40 -6.84
N THR A 23 13.58 -10.74 -7.99
CA THR A 23 14.76 -9.97 -8.38
C THR A 23 14.35 -8.51 -8.48
N THR A 24 14.99 -7.68 -7.69
CA THR A 24 14.83 -6.22 -7.72
C THR A 24 16.10 -5.61 -8.26
N LYS A 25 15.98 -4.89 -9.39
CA LYS A 25 17.04 -4.02 -9.91
C LYS A 25 16.62 -2.59 -9.66
N GLY A 26 17.48 -1.82 -9.04
CA GLY A 26 17.14 -0.46 -8.62
C GLY A 26 18.24 0.54 -8.87
N TRP A 27 17.84 1.76 -9.10
CA TRP A 27 18.68 2.94 -9.08
C TRP A 27 18.16 3.90 -8.02
N GLU A 28 19.08 4.42 -7.21
CA GLU A 28 18.83 5.36 -6.13
C GLU A 28 19.66 6.61 -6.35
N PHE A 29 19.03 7.77 -6.18
CA PHE A 29 19.68 9.07 -6.35
C PHE A 29 19.32 9.96 -5.17
N TYR A 30 20.32 10.59 -4.60
CA TYR A 30 20.21 11.46 -3.42
C TYR A 30 20.64 12.86 -3.82
N PHE A 31 19.76 13.83 -3.62
CA PHE A 31 19.99 15.21 -3.98
C PHE A 31 19.94 16.10 -2.74
N ILE A 32 20.89 17.02 -2.63
CA ILE A 32 20.86 18.15 -1.69
C ILE A 32 20.60 19.39 -2.51
N ARG A 33 19.53 20.08 -2.25
CA ARG A 33 18.95 21.06 -3.16
C ARG A 33 18.69 20.39 -4.51
N HIS A 34 19.33 20.81 -5.57
CA HIS A 34 19.24 20.16 -6.88
C HIS A 34 20.56 19.55 -7.35
N ASP A 35 21.56 19.54 -6.46
CA ASP A 35 22.86 18.93 -6.73
C ASP A 35 22.85 17.46 -6.35
N LEU A 36 23.28 16.59 -7.26
CA LEU A 36 23.42 15.17 -7.00
C LEU A 36 24.55 14.93 -6.00
N ASP A 37 24.21 14.44 -4.80
CA ASP A 37 25.17 14.10 -3.75
C ASP A 37 25.67 12.66 -3.88
N GLN A 38 24.73 11.71 -4.02
CA GLN A 38 25.05 10.30 -4.13
C GLN A 38 24.14 9.60 -5.13
N ASN A 39 24.64 8.47 -5.65
CA ASN A 39 23.82 7.53 -6.38
C ASN A 39 24.27 6.09 -6.08
N ARG A 40 23.32 5.15 -6.16
CA ARG A 40 23.55 3.71 -6.02
C ARG A 40 22.84 2.94 -7.11
N ILE A 41 23.42 1.79 -7.45
CA ILE A 41 22.75 0.76 -8.23
C ILE A 41 22.61 -0.45 -7.31
N THR A 42 21.42 -1.01 -7.23
CA THR A 42 21.12 -2.18 -6.42
C THR A 42 20.63 -3.31 -7.32
N GLU A 43 21.07 -4.51 -7.02
CA GLU A 43 20.50 -5.74 -7.57
C GLU A 43 20.39 -6.74 -6.44
N VAL A 44 19.15 -7.03 -6.04
CA VAL A 44 18.85 -7.97 -4.95
C VAL A 44 18.03 -9.11 -5.51
N ARG A 45 18.40 -10.34 -5.17
CA ARG A 45 17.68 -11.55 -5.54
C ARG A 45 17.44 -12.38 -4.30
N THR A 46 16.17 -12.73 -4.08
CA THR A 46 15.75 -13.52 -2.92
C THR A 46 14.91 -14.71 -3.38
N PHE A 47 14.96 -15.80 -2.59
CA PHE A 47 14.09 -16.95 -2.78
C PHE A 47 13.30 -17.17 -1.50
N LEU A 48 12.01 -16.92 -1.53
CA LEU A 48 11.11 -17.24 -0.43
C LEU A 48 10.51 -18.62 -0.67
N VAL A 49 10.67 -19.48 0.31
CA VAL A 49 10.13 -20.84 0.31
C VAL A 49 9.10 -20.98 1.40
N THR A 50 7.91 -21.48 1.04
CA THR A 50 6.88 -21.89 2.02
C THR A 50 6.70 -23.39 1.90
N LEU A 51 6.93 -24.12 3.00
CA LEU A 51 6.74 -25.56 3.06
C LEU A 51 5.52 -25.89 3.92
N TYR A 52 4.74 -26.85 3.44
CA TYR A 52 3.53 -27.30 4.09
C TYR A 52 3.69 -28.75 4.54
N ARG A 53 3.23 -29.04 5.75
CA ARG A 53 3.28 -30.37 6.33
C ARG A 53 1.90 -30.84 6.72
N PRO A 54 1.36 -31.88 6.03
CA PRO A 54 0.15 -32.54 6.48
C PRO A 54 0.36 -33.14 7.87
N LEU A 55 -0.62 -32.95 8.76
CA LEU A 55 -0.64 -33.45 10.12
C LEU A 55 -1.89 -34.30 10.34
N GLU A 56 -1.94 -35.05 11.45
CA GLU A 56 -3.11 -35.85 11.81
C GLU A 56 -4.34 -34.97 12.03
N GLY A 57 -5.54 -35.47 11.68
CA GLY A 57 -6.81 -34.76 11.93
C GLY A 57 -7.12 -33.66 10.91
N GLU A 58 -6.73 -33.83 9.67
CA GLU A 58 -6.95 -32.84 8.59
C GLU A 58 -6.35 -31.46 8.89
N LEU A 59 -5.21 -31.47 9.56
CA LEU A 59 -4.45 -30.27 9.85
C LEU A 59 -3.31 -30.09 8.83
N LEU A 60 -2.95 -28.84 8.59
CA LEU A 60 -1.85 -28.45 7.73
C LEU A 60 -0.98 -27.43 8.46
N GLY A 61 0.27 -27.83 8.71
CA GLY A 61 1.26 -26.87 9.20
C GLY A 61 1.95 -26.16 8.05
N SER A 62 2.36 -24.93 8.25
CA SER A 62 3.12 -24.16 7.27
C SER A 62 4.21 -23.34 7.96
N ALA A 63 5.33 -23.18 7.26
CA ALA A 63 6.38 -22.26 7.64
C ALA A 63 7.08 -21.73 6.38
N SER A 64 7.56 -20.51 6.46
CA SER A 64 8.26 -19.83 5.38
C SER A 64 9.66 -19.44 5.82
N GLY A 65 10.57 -19.41 4.87
CA GLY A 65 11.95 -18.97 5.10
C GLY A 65 12.61 -18.54 3.80
N GLU A 66 13.72 -17.86 3.95
CA GLU A 66 14.47 -17.26 2.84
C GLU A 66 15.76 -18.05 2.56
N ILE A 67 15.98 -18.32 1.28
CA ILE A 67 17.21 -18.90 0.75
C ILE A 67 17.97 -17.78 0.04
N ALA A 68 19.23 -17.56 0.44
CA ALA A 68 20.07 -16.57 -0.21
C ALA A 68 20.70 -17.15 -1.50
N PRO A 69 20.94 -16.33 -2.53
CA PRO A 69 21.64 -16.77 -3.75
C PRO A 69 23.04 -17.33 -3.49
N THR A 70 23.64 -16.95 -2.37
CA THR A 70 25.00 -17.34 -1.94
C THR A 70 25.02 -18.59 -1.05
N ASP A 71 23.85 -19.10 -0.65
CA ASP A 71 23.79 -20.29 0.19
C ASP A 71 24.39 -21.52 -0.54
N THR A 72 25.19 -22.26 0.16
CA THR A 72 25.72 -23.55 -0.30
C THR A 72 24.63 -24.63 -0.24
N ASP A 73 24.81 -25.73 -0.94
CA ASP A 73 23.87 -26.86 -0.91
C ASP A 73 23.56 -27.33 0.50
N SER A 74 24.58 -27.39 1.37
CA SER A 74 24.41 -27.79 2.77
C SER A 74 23.59 -26.79 3.57
N GLU A 75 23.75 -25.48 3.31
CA GLU A 75 22.96 -24.44 3.95
C GLU A 75 21.52 -24.46 3.47
N ILE A 76 21.29 -24.64 2.16
CA ILE A 76 19.96 -24.80 1.57
C ILE A 76 19.24 -25.99 2.22
N GLN A 77 19.88 -27.16 2.26
CA GLN A 77 19.33 -28.37 2.86
C GLN A 77 18.95 -28.14 4.33
N LYS A 78 19.85 -27.52 5.09
CA LYS A 78 19.60 -27.18 6.51
C LYS A 78 18.41 -26.24 6.66
N LYS A 79 18.39 -25.14 5.93
CA LYS A 79 17.28 -24.17 5.98
C LYS A 79 15.95 -24.82 5.61
N LEU A 80 15.90 -25.62 4.55
CA LEU A 80 14.68 -26.33 4.14
C LEU A 80 14.21 -27.33 5.21
N ALA A 81 15.15 -28.07 5.84
CA ALA A 81 14.82 -28.97 6.92
C ALA A 81 14.28 -28.23 8.15
N ASP A 82 14.88 -27.08 8.49
CA ASP A 82 14.44 -26.23 9.60
C ASP A 82 13.03 -25.66 9.33
N ILE A 83 12.75 -25.15 8.12
CA ILE A 83 11.43 -24.67 7.70
C ILE A 83 10.39 -25.81 7.78
N TYR A 84 10.73 -26.99 7.26
CA TYR A 84 9.82 -28.13 7.27
C TYR A 84 9.56 -28.67 8.69
N TYR A 85 10.55 -28.57 9.57
CA TYR A 85 10.36 -28.86 10.99
C TYR A 85 9.44 -27.82 11.65
N GLN A 86 9.67 -26.53 11.41
CA GLN A 86 8.82 -25.46 11.93
C GLN A 86 7.36 -25.61 11.48
N ALA A 87 7.12 -26.03 10.23
CA ALA A 87 5.79 -26.33 9.74
C ALA A 87 5.08 -27.39 10.57
N SER A 88 5.82 -28.33 11.21
CA SER A 88 5.22 -29.35 12.09
C SER A 88 4.67 -28.80 13.41
N LEU A 89 5.08 -27.59 13.80
CA LEU A 89 4.68 -26.95 15.04
C LEU A 89 3.40 -26.11 14.90
N VAL A 90 3.00 -25.82 13.68
CA VAL A 90 1.80 -25.03 13.35
C VAL A 90 0.65 -26.00 13.04
N LYS A 91 -0.53 -25.77 13.61
CA LYS A 91 -1.69 -26.65 13.46
C LYS A 91 -2.90 -25.85 12.99
N ASN A 92 -2.97 -25.59 11.70
CA ASN A 92 -4.11 -24.93 11.08
C ASN A 92 -5.03 -25.97 10.41
N PRO A 93 -6.33 -25.70 10.22
CA PRO A 93 -7.16 -26.49 9.34
C PRO A 93 -6.54 -26.61 7.95
N SER A 94 -6.72 -27.74 7.29
CA SER A 94 -6.16 -27.94 5.95
C SER A 94 -6.85 -27.07 4.91
N TYR A 95 -6.07 -26.56 3.96
CA TYR A 95 -6.55 -25.84 2.79
C TYR A 95 -5.72 -26.20 1.56
N LYS A 96 -6.20 -25.87 0.36
CA LYS A 96 -5.57 -26.21 -0.90
C LYS A 96 -4.88 -24.99 -1.51
N LEU A 97 -3.64 -25.14 -1.92
CA LEU A 97 -2.95 -24.15 -2.73
C LEU A 97 -3.63 -23.98 -4.08
N ASN A 98 -3.34 -22.85 -4.74
CA ASN A 98 -3.85 -22.63 -6.10
C ASN A 98 -3.40 -23.76 -7.04
N ASP A 99 -4.35 -24.29 -7.81
CA ASP A 99 -4.14 -25.32 -8.83
C ASP A 99 -4.60 -24.86 -10.22
N LYS A 100 -5.05 -23.61 -10.33
CA LYS A 100 -5.50 -23.05 -11.60
C LYS A 100 -4.30 -22.55 -12.41
N PRO A 101 -4.14 -23.04 -13.65
CA PRO A 101 -3.05 -22.59 -14.48
C PRO A 101 -3.19 -21.09 -14.76
N VAL A 102 -2.06 -20.41 -14.77
CA VAL A 102 -1.96 -19.01 -15.16
C VAL A 102 -1.55 -18.95 -16.61
N ALA A 103 -2.26 -18.13 -17.39
CA ALA A 103 -1.87 -17.88 -18.78
C ALA A 103 -0.49 -17.21 -18.82
N SER A 104 0.32 -17.58 -19.82
CA SER A 104 1.62 -16.90 -20.03
C SER A 104 1.38 -15.42 -20.27
N LEU A 105 2.02 -14.59 -19.46
CA LEU A 105 1.97 -13.14 -19.56
C LEU A 105 3.19 -12.61 -20.31
N ALA A 106 2.99 -11.60 -21.16
CA ALA A 106 4.11 -10.84 -21.69
C ALA A 106 4.74 -10.03 -20.54
N LEU A 107 6.05 -10.13 -20.38
CA LEU A 107 6.77 -9.33 -19.42
C LEU A 107 6.73 -7.86 -19.85
N LYS A 108 6.37 -6.98 -18.92
CA LYS A 108 6.46 -5.53 -19.17
C LYS A 108 7.94 -5.14 -19.36
N GLU A 109 8.20 -4.24 -20.30
CA GLU A 109 9.49 -3.57 -20.36
C GLU A 109 9.52 -2.45 -19.33
N VAL A 110 10.60 -2.37 -18.57
CA VAL A 110 10.82 -1.34 -17.55
C VAL A 110 12.14 -0.64 -17.86
N ASP A 111 12.07 0.62 -18.21
CA ASP A 111 13.26 1.46 -18.44
C ASP A 111 13.52 2.31 -17.18
N ILE A 112 14.29 1.75 -16.25
CA ILE A 112 14.66 2.40 -14.98
C ILE A 112 15.32 3.77 -15.24
N ALA A 113 16.16 3.87 -16.30
CA ALA A 113 16.89 5.10 -16.60
C ALA A 113 15.93 6.21 -17.08
N ALA A 114 14.97 5.87 -17.94
CA ALA A 114 13.95 6.81 -18.38
C ALA A 114 13.08 7.29 -17.20
N ILE A 115 12.61 6.38 -16.36
CA ILE A 115 11.79 6.71 -15.19
C ILE A 115 12.56 7.63 -14.22
N ALA A 116 13.83 7.31 -13.91
CA ALA A 116 14.66 8.16 -13.05
C ALA A 116 14.87 9.57 -13.64
N LYS A 117 15.10 9.65 -14.95
CA LYS A 117 15.23 10.93 -15.66
C LYS A 117 13.95 11.75 -15.59
N ASP A 118 12.79 11.11 -15.68
CA ASP A 118 11.49 11.79 -15.59
C ASP A 118 11.29 12.41 -14.21
N PHE A 119 11.63 11.70 -13.12
CA PHE A 119 11.63 12.26 -11.77
C PHE A 119 12.57 13.46 -11.63
N MET A 120 13.82 13.35 -12.08
CA MET A 120 14.78 14.46 -12.05
C MET A 120 14.28 15.67 -12.84
N THR A 121 13.68 15.41 -14.01
CA THR A 121 13.14 16.46 -14.86
C THR A 121 11.92 17.13 -14.24
N ALA A 122 11.08 16.39 -13.53
CA ALA A 122 9.95 16.92 -12.80
C ALA A 122 10.43 17.82 -11.64
N MET A 123 11.37 17.34 -10.83
CA MET A 123 11.91 18.11 -9.70
C MET A 123 12.60 19.41 -10.16
N ALA A 124 13.28 19.40 -11.30
CA ALA A 124 13.90 20.61 -11.85
C ALA A 124 12.89 21.67 -12.35
N LYS A 125 11.59 21.32 -12.46
CA LYS A 125 10.52 22.25 -12.88
C LYS A 125 9.73 22.82 -11.71
N VAL A 126 9.96 22.33 -10.48
CA VAL A 126 9.28 22.82 -9.28
C VAL A 126 9.60 24.31 -9.09
N HIS A 127 8.55 25.11 -8.91
CA HIS A 127 8.74 26.54 -8.68
C HIS A 127 9.12 26.82 -7.22
N GLU A 128 10.30 27.36 -7.04
CA GLU A 128 10.88 27.69 -5.74
C GLU A 128 11.12 29.20 -5.60
N THR A 129 11.27 29.64 -4.36
CA THR A 129 11.71 31.00 -3.99
C THR A 129 12.89 30.91 -3.02
N GLU A 130 13.44 32.07 -2.62
CA GLU A 130 14.51 32.11 -1.58
C GLU A 130 14.01 31.62 -0.20
N THR A 131 12.70 31.72 0.04
CA THR A 131 12.09 31.38 1.33
C THR A 131 11.26 30.08 1.29
N GLU A 132 10.94 29.57 0.13
CA GLU A 132 10.16 28.35 -0.07
C GLU A 132 10.90 27.47 -1.08
N PHE A 133 11.53 26.39 -0.63
CA PHE A 133 12.44 25.63 -1.46
C PHE A 133 12.49 24.12 -1.11
N VAL A 134 12.90 23.32 -2.06
CA VAL A 134 13.23 21.91 -1.85
C VAL A 134 14.62 21.84 -1.19
N ASN A 135 14.69 21.26 -0.01
CA ASN A 135 15.92 21.08 0.75
C ASN A 135 16.74 19.88 0.25
N SER A 136 16.05 18.75 0.13
CA SER A 136 16.63 17.52 -0.41
C SER A 136 15.53 16.62 -1.00
N TYR A 137 15.93 15.69 -1.84
CA TYR A 137 15.05 14.63 -2.29
C TYR A 137 15.83 13.37 -2.66
N GLU A 138 15.16 12.25 -2.53
CA GLU A 138 15.69 10.92 -2.83
C GLU A 138 14.78 10.21 -3.82
N ILE A 139 15.35 9.70 -4.90
CA ILE A 139 14.60 9.00 -5.94
C ILE A 139 15.01 7.53 -5.92
N PHE A 140 14.02 6.64 -5.80
CA PHE A 140 14.18 5.20 -5.86
C PHE A 140 13.37 4.66 -7.03
N VAL A 141 14.03 4.08 -8.03
CA VAL A 141 13.37 3.48 -9.19
C VAL A 141 13.77 2.02 -9.27
N LYS A 142 12.79 1.13 -9.34
CA LYS A 142 12.99 -0.32 -9.31
C LYS A 142 12.28 -1.01 -10.46
N GLU A 143 12.94 -2.00 -11.04
CA GLU A 143 12.32 -3.08 -11.81
C GLU A 143 12.23 -4.30 -10.90
N ILE A 144 11.02 -4.79 -10.69
CA ILE A 144 10.77 -6.00 -9.89
C ILE A 144 10.36 -7.11 -10.86
N THR A 145 11.09 -8.22 -10.82
CA THR A 145 10.72 -9.45 -11.52
C THR A 145 10.42 -10.52 -10.48
N ARG A 146 9.20 -11.04 -10.50
CA ARG A 146 8.74 -12.12 -9.63
C ARG A 146 8.50 -13.38 -10.44
N HIS A 147 9.14 -14.47 -10.05
CA HIS A 147 8.88 -15.80 -10.56
C HIS A 147 8.32 -16.66 -9.43
N TYR A 148 7.17 -17.25 -9.63
CA TYR A 148 6.46 -18.08 -8.67
C TYR A 148 6.23 -19.47 -9.22
N ARG A 149 6.34 -20.47 -8.35
CA ARG A 149 5.95 -21.87 -8.59
C ARG A 149 5.33 -22.46 -7.34
N ASN A 150 4.43 -23.40 -7.52
CA ASN A 150 3.93 -24.24 -6.43
C ASN A 150 3.88 -25.71 -6.80
N SER A 151 3.66 -26.55 -5.79
CA SER A 151 3.60 -28.01 -5.94
C SER A 151 2.42 -28.52 -6.81
N ASN A 152 1.41 -27.67 -7.08
CA ASN A 152 0.27 -27.99 -7.93
C ASN A 152 0.52 -27.67 -9.42
N GLY A 153 1.73 -27.22 -9.76
CA GLY A 153 2.12 -26.89 -11.13
C GLY A 153 1.69 -25.50 -11.60
N VAL A 154 1.29 -24.64 -10.70
CA VAL A 154 1.12 -23.22 -11.02
C VAL A 154 2.48 -22.57 -11.15
N GLU A 155 2.70 -21.88 -12.25
CA GLU A 155 3.93 -21.16 -12.53
C GLU A 155 3.62 -19.89 -13.29
N TYR A 156 4.26 -18.76 -12.90
CA TYR A 156 4.18 -17.50 -13.62
C TYR A 156 5.45 -16.67 -13.42
N THR A 157 5.66 -15.74 -14.34
CA THR A 157 6.64 -14.66 -14.18
C THR A 157 5.97 -13.35 -14.53
N ILE A 158 6.16 -12.35 -13.67
CA ILE A 158 5.71 -10.96 -13.91
C ILE A 158 6.89 -10.01 -13.74
N ARG A 159 6.78 -8.86 -14.41
CA ARG A 159 7.72 -7.75 -14.25
C ARG A 159 6.94 -6.45 -14.22
N TYR A 160 7.30 -5.58 -13.29
CA TYR A 160 6.65 -4.29 -13.11
C TYR A 160 7.61 -3.26 -12.53
N PRO A 161 7.39 -1.95 -12.82
CA PRO A 161 8.12 -0.88 -12.18
C PRO A 161 7.55 -0.60 -10.78
N SER A 162 8.41 -0.19 -9.87
CA SER A 162 8.03 0.38 -8.57
C SER A 162 8.96 1.53 -8.28
N SER A 163 8.42 2.71 -8.03
CA SER A 163 9.19 3.93 -7.81
C SER A 163 8.71 4.65 -6.58
N MET A 164 9.61 5.36 -5.94
CA MET A 164 9.34 6.22 -4.81
C MET A 164 10.21 7.47 -4.91
N ILE A 165 9.66 8.61 -4.54
CA ILE A 165 10.43 9.82 -4.29
C ILE A 165 10.09 10.36 -2.91
N GLU A 166 11.12 10.60 -2.11
CA GLU A 166 11.02 11.32 -0.85
C GLU A 166 11.50 12.75 -1.06
N VAL A 167 10.77 13.71 -0.54
CA VAL A 167 11.06 15.14 -0.74
C VAL A 167 10.96 15.85 0.60
N ILE A 168 11.98 16.62 0.93
CA ILE A 168 11.98 17.55 2.05
C ILE A 168 11.89 18.96 1.51
N VAL A 169 10.85 19.68 1.90
CA VAL A 169 10.67 21.09 1.56
C VAL A 169 10.80 21.95 2.80
N ASN A 170 11.39 23.13 2.64
CA ASN A 170 11.53 24.11 3.71
C ASN A 170 10.81 25.41 3.35
N ALA A 171 10.21 26.03 4.36
CA ALA A 171 9.69 27.39 4.29
C ALA A 171 10.27 28.22 5.44
N ARG A 172 10.70 29.46 5.15
CA ARG A 172 11.34 30.36 6.11
C ARG A 172 10.63 31.70 6.19
N LYS A 173 10.53 32.21 7.41
CA LYS A 173 10.08 33.58 7.66
C LYS A 173 10.82 34.12 8.88
N GLU A 174 11.65 35.14 8.68
CA GLU A 174 12.51 35.69 9.72
C GLU A 174 13.41 34.58 10.34
N ASP A 175 13.31 34.38 11.67
CA ASP A 175 14.07 33.35 12.39
C ASP A 175 13.28 31.98 12.49
N HIS A 176 12.13 31.85 11.84
CA HIS A 176 11.33 30.64 11.86
C HIS A 176 11.50 29.85 10.56
N GLU A 177 11.68 28.55 10.72
CA GLU A 177 11.75 27.60 9.61
C GLU A 177 10.82 26.42 9.86
N ILE A 178 10.11 26.04 8.83
CA ILE A 178 9.28 24.84 8.78
C ILE A 178 9.87 23.89 7.75
N GLU A 179 10.01 22.65 8.15
CA GLU A 179 10.39 21.54 7.29
C GLU A 179 9.21 20.58 7.15
N LEU A 180 8.93 20.14 5.93
CA LEU A 180 7.91 19.13 5.62
C LEU A 180 8.53 18.01 4.81
N TYR A 181 8.33 16.79 5.28
CA TYR A 181 8.63 15.57 4.55
C TYR A 181 7.41 15.13 3.74
N ARG A 182 7.66 14.66 2.51
CA ARG A 182 6.65 14.03 1.64
C ARG A 182 7.24 12.81 0.96
N MET A 183 6.43 11.79 0.84
CA MET A 183 6.76 10.57 0.12
C MET A 183 5.68 10.31 -0.93
N PHE A 184 6.10 10.00 -2.15
CA PHE A 184 5.20 9.69 -3.25
C PHE A 184 5.62 8.36 -3.86
N GLU A 185 4.69 7.39 -3.86
CA GLU A 185 4.88 6.08 -4.46
C GLU A 185 4.11 5.97 -5.77
N SER A 186 4.71 5.31 -6.76
CA SER A 186 4.10 5.11 -8.08
C SER A 186 4.82 4.02 -8.86
N GLY A 187 4.22 3.55 -9.93
CA GLY A 187 4.93 2.67 -10.89
C GLY A 187 5.99 3.43 -11.67
N THR A 188 5.61 4.59 -12.21
CA THR A 188 6.48 5.49 -13.00
C THR A 188 6.23 6.94 -12.61
N CYS A 189 7.04 7.87 -13.07
CA CYS A 189 6.87 9.28 -12.76
C CYS A 189 5.68 9.90 -13.53
N ASP A 190 4.69 10.42 -12.81
CA ASP A 190 3.76 11.42 -13.31
C ASP A 190 4.34 12.80 -12.99
N ALA A 191 5.07 13.36 -13.96
CA ALA A 191 5.83 14.59 -13.76
C ALA A 191 4.96 15.81 -13.42
N GLU A 192 3.75 15.91 -14.01
CA GLU A 192 2.85 17.02 -13.75
C GLU A 192 2.22 16.93 -12.35
N LYS A 193 1.81 15.71 -11.96
CA LYS A 193 1.27 15.45 -10.63
C LYS A 193 2.34 15.72 -9.57
N LEU A 194 3.54 15.20 -9.74
CA LEU A 194 4.66 15.39 -8.81
C LEU A 194 4.99 16.87 -8.61
N CYS A 195 5.12 17.65 -9.70
CA CYS A 195 5.36 19.10 -9.58
C CYS A 195 4.28 19.79 -8.74
N ARG A 196 2.99 19.54 -9.07
CA ARG A 196 1.87 20.11 -8.31
C ARG A 196 1.89 19.72 -6.83
N ASP A 197 2.20 18.47 -6.53
CA ASP A 197 2.19 17.96 -5.15
C ASP A 197 3.36 18.53 -4.33
N VAL A 198 4.54 18.69 -4.93
CA VAL A 198 5.69 19.33 -4.29
C VAL A 198 5.43 20.84 -4.09
N GLU A 199 4.89 21.54 -5.09
CA GLU A 199 4.50 22.96 -4.96
C GLU A 199 3.39 23.15 -3.90
N LYS A 200 2.49 22.19 -3.77
CA LYS A 200 1.49 22.15 -2.69
C LYS A 200 2.17 22.00 -1.33
N ALA A 201 3.20 21.16 -1.22
CA ALA A 201 3.98 21.01 0.02
C ALA A 201 4.72 22.28 0.39
N LEU A 202 5.35 22.98 -0.58
CA LEU A 202 5.98 24.30 -0.36
C LEU A 202 4.97 25.32 0.19
N ARG A 203 3.79 25.41 -0.42
CA ARG A 203 2.71 26.27 0.03
C ARG A 203 2.27 25.92 1.47
N TYR A 204 2.15 24.64 1.79
CA TYR A 204 1.78 24.19 3.15
C TYR A 204 2.87 24.56 4.17
N GLY A 205 4.15 24.47 3.82
CA GLY A 205 5.26 24.95 4.64
C GLY A 205 5.12 26.43 4.97
N ARG A 206 4.87 27.27 3.94
CA ARG A 206 4.62 28.70 4.11
C ARG A 206 3.41 29.00 5.01
N ASP A 207 2.31 28.30 4.76
CA ASP A 207 1.07 28.54 5.50
C ASP A 207 1.21 28.15 6.97
N ARG A 208 2.02 27.13 7.29
CA ARG A 208 2.36 26.74 8.67
C ARG A 208 3.14 27.81 9.44
N LEU A 209 3.92 28.66 8.76
CA LEU A 209 4.63 29.78 9.42
C LEU A 209 3.70 30.86 9.98
N VAL A 210 2.43 30.89 9.59
CA VAL A 210 1.46 31.91 9.98
C VAL A 210 0.22 31.34 10.66
N THR A 211 0.27 30.08 11.08
CA THR A 211 -0.84 29.43 11.76
C THR A 211 -1.14 30.06 13.12
N VAL A 212 -2.40 30.02 13.50
CA VAL A 212 -2.85 30.30 14.87
C VAL A 212 -3.44 29.04 15.49
N PRO A 213 -3.51 28.91 16.82
CA PRO A 213 -4.12 27.76 17.46
C PRO A 213 -5.58 27.57 16.99
N THR A 214 -5.96 26.32 16.71
CA THR A 214 -7.34 25.97 16.40
C THR A 214 -8.23 26.32 17.58
N PRO A 215 -9.29 27.11 17.40
CA PRO A 215 -10.21 27.42 18.49
C PRO A 215 -10.97 26.15 18.94
N ALA A 216 -11.52 26.17 20.14
CA ALA A 216 -12.39 25.10 20.60
C ALA A 216 -13.66 25.04 19.73
N LEU A 217 -13.80 23.97 18.97
CA LEU A 217 -14.95 23.66 18.14
C LEU A 217 -15.67 22.46 18.77
N ASN A 218 -16.93 22.61 19.17
CA ASN A 218 -17.65 21.49 19.80
C ASN A 218 -18.05 20.45 18.76
N LYS A 219 -18.95 20.80 17.86
CA LYS A 219 -19.34 19.99 16.71
C LYS A 219 -19.22 20.88 15.47
N TYR A 220 -18.45 20.44 14.51
CA TYR A 220 -18.11 21.22 13.34
C TYR A 220 -17.98 20.31 12.14
N ASP A 221 -18.37 20.79 10.97
CA ASP A 221 -18.16 20.03 9.74
C ASP A 221 -16.67 20.04 9.39
N VAL A 222 -16.14 18.86 9.08
CA VAL A 222 -14.71 18.67 8.76
C VAL A 222 -14.57 18.13 7.36
N LEU A 223 -13.81 18.85 6.54
CA LEU A 223 -13.39 18.40 5.22
C LEU A 223 -11.95 17.86 5.31
N LEU A 224 -11.77 16.59 5.05
CA LEU A 224 -10.45 15.95 4.99
C LEU A 224 -9.91 16.00 3.56
N SER A 225 -8.99 16.91 3.28
CA SER A 225 -8.36 17.11 1.97
C SER A 225 -6.92 16.59 1.96
N THR A 226 -6.68 15.50 2.67
CA THR A 226 -5.39 14.82 2.81
C THR A 226 -5.49 13.38 2.36
N ASP A 227 -4.39 12.81 1.89
CA ASP A 227 -4.29 11.39 1.52
C ASP A 227 -4.51 10.48 2.75
N ASP A 228 -4.23 10.95 3.97
CA ASP A 228 -4.53 10.23 5.22
C ASP A 228 -6.01 9.82 5.31
N ALA A 229 -6.93 10.62 4.73
CA ALA A 229 -8.35 10.26 4.68
C ALA A 229 -8.62 8.94 3.94
N LEU A 230 -7.75 8.55 3.00
CA LEU A 230 -7.86 7.29 2.27
C LEU A 230 -7.59 6.09 3.17
N GLU A 231 -6.86 6.27 4.26
CA GLU A 231 -6.58 5.22 5.24
C GLU A 231 -7.85 4.67 5.89
N VAL A 232 -8.89 5.50 6.04
CA VAL A 232 -10.20 5.06 6.55
C VAL A 232 -10.78 3.96 5.65
N TYR A 233 -10.66 4.12 4.33
CA TYR A 233 -11.19 3.14 3.38
C TYR A 233 -10.34 1.88 3.33
N ARG A 234 -9.02 2.00 3.45
CA ARG A 234 -8.08 0.89 3.42
C ARG A 234 -8.06 0.12 4.74
N TRP A 235 -7.84 0.81 5.85
CA TRP A 235 -7.61 0.19 7.16
C TRP A 235 -8.88 -0.10 7.94
N TYR A 236 -10.03 0.45 7.56
CA TYR A 236 -11.30 0.08 8.16
C TYR A 236 -12.19 -0.67 7.18
N PHE A 237 -12.69 -0.02 6.13
CA PHE A 237 -13.69 -0.65 5.27
C PHE A 237 -13.16 -1.87 4.53
N ALA A 238 -11.96 -1.84 3.96
CA ALA A 238 -11.39 -2.99 3.27
C ALA A 238 -11.00 -4.10 4.26
N ASP A 239 -10.43 -3.75 5.42
CA ASP A 239 -10.04 -4.75 6.41
C ASP A 239 -11.25 -5.43 7.06
N LYS A 240 -12.35 -4.71 7.33
CA LYS A 240 -13.57 -5.31 7.89
C LYS A 240 -14.19 -6.40 7.03
N ILE A 241 -13.91 -6.42 5.75
CA ILE A 241 -14.38 -7.43 4.78
C ILE A 241 -13.24 -8.38 4.34
N ASN A 242 -12.08 -8.28 4.98
CA ASN A 242 -10.98 -9.22 4.78
C ASN A 242 -11.30 -10.56 5.45
N THR A 243 -11.11 -11.66 4.73
CA THR A 243 -11.44 -13.00 5.20
C THR A 243 -10.65 -13.43 6.45
N GLU A 244 -9.42 -12.94 6.64
CA GLU A 244 -8.64 -13.18 7.84
C GLU A 244 -9.24 -12.49 9.06
N MET A 245 -9.64 -11.23 8.94
CA MET A 245 -10.29 -10.48 10.01
C MET A 245 -11.60 -11.14 10.45
N ILE A 246 -12.38 -11.64 9.47
CA ILE A 246 -13.66 -12.32 9.73
C ILE A 246 -13.42 -13.68 10.40
N HIS A 247 -12.48 -14.47 9.89
CA HIS A 247 -12.12 -15.76 10.48
C HIS A 247 -11.61 -15.61 11.91
N SER A 248 -10.77 -14.60 12.17
CA SER A 248 -10.23 -14.28 13.49
C SER A 248 -11.24 -13.62 14.44
N LYS A 249 -12.49 -13.42 13.98
CA LYS A 249 -13.60 -12.79 14.75
C LYS A 249 -13.33 -11.35 15.16
N LEU A 250 -12.45 -10.67 14.44
CA LEU A 250 -12.21 -9.23 14.55
C LEU A 250 -13.18 -8.40 13.69
N SER A 251 -13.92 -9.08 12.82
CA SER A 251 -15.03 -8.52 12.06
C SER A 251 -16.20 -9.50 11.98
N ASP A 252 -17.42 -8.96 12.04
CA ASP A 252 -18.68 -9.69 11.82
C ASP A 252 -19.31 -9.35 10.46
N TRP A 253 -18.58 -8.65 9.61
CA TRP A 253 -19.10 -8.23 8.32
C TRP A 253 -19.22 -9.42 7.36
N LYS A 254 -20.32 -9.42 6.62
CA LYS A 254 -20.64 -10.47 5.66
C LYS A 254 -21.45 -9.90 4.50
N PRO A 255 -21.49 -10.55 3.34
CA PRO A 255 -22.32 -10.12 2.23
C PRO A 255 -23.77 -9.87 2.67
N GLY A 256 -24.33 -8.72 2.23
CA GLY A 256 -25.63 -8.22 2.60
C GLY A 256 -25.66 -7.32 3.86
N LYS A 257 -24.56 -7.18 4.60
CA LYS A 257 -24.51 -6.24 5.74
C LYS A 257 -24.43 -4.79 5.25
N THR A 258 -25.29 -3.94 5.78
CA THR A 258 -25.20 -2.47 5.62
C THR A 258 -24.10 -1.95 6.55
N VAL A 259 -23.14 -1.18 6.00
CA VAL A 259 -21.95 -0.71 6.74
C VAL A 259 -22.10 0.68 7.32
N ALA A 260 -23.16 1.41 6.93
CA ALA A 260 -23.45 2.78 7.39
C ALA A 260 -24.97 2.94 7.53
N GLU A 261 -25.53 2.48 8.65
CA GLU A 261 -26.99 2.49 8.86
C GLU A 261 -27.56 3.90 9.05
N TYR A 262 -26.76 4.82 9.58
CA TYR A 262 -27.19 6.18 9.99
C TYR A 262 -26.49 7.30 9.18
N THR A 263 -26.05 7.00 7.97
CA THR A 263 -25.42 8.03 7.12
C THR A 263 -26.46 9.01 6.59
N THR A 264 -26.13 10.28 6.60
CA THR A 264 -26.88 11.35 5.95
C THR A 264 -26.25 11.77 4.62
N GLY A 265 -25.02 11.33 4.35
CA GLY A 265 -24.28 11.62 3.14
C GLY A 265 -24.30 10.47 2.14
N ASP A 266 -23.42 10.55 1.15
CA ASP A 266 -23.22 9.52 0.14
C ASP A 266 -22.80 8.20 0.75
N ARG A 267 -23.27 7.13 0.18
CA ARG A 267 -22.92 5.77 0.59
C ARG A 267 -21.65 5.32 -0.14
N ILE A 268 -20.82 4.57 0.57
CA ILE A 268 -19.54 4.08 0.06
C ILE A 268 -19.77 3.01 -1.00
N THR A 269 -19.07 3.15 -2.14
CA THR A 269 -18.80 2.08 -3.08
C THR A 269 -17.29 1.87 -3.15
N LEU A 270 -16.83 0.68 -2.71
CA LEU A 270 -15.43 0.27 -2.63
C LEU A 270 -15.19 -0.92 -3.55
N LYS A 271 -14.16 -0.83 -4.36
CA LYS A 271 -13.74 -1.89 -5.30
C LYS A 271 -12.30 -2.30 -5.05
N ALA A 272 -12.02 -3.60 -5.17
CA ALA A 272 -10.68 -4.10 -5.42
C ALA A 272 -10.50 -4.21 -6.93
N VAL A 273 -9.38 -3.76 -7.47
CA VAL A 273 -9.10 -3.75 -8.91
C VAL A 273 -7.79 -4.44 -9.22
N SER A 274 -7.74 -5.12 -10.36
CA SER A 274 -6.56 -5.85 -10.83
C SER A 274 -5.46 -4.93 -11.35
N THR A 275 -5.83 -3.75 -11.81
CA THR A 275 -4.92 -2.75 -12.34
C THR A 275 -5.37 -1.36 -11.88
N LEU A 276 -4.40 -0.52 -11.53
CA LEU A 276 -4.62 0.88 -11.24
C LEU A 276 -3.53 1.69 -11.93
N GLN A 277 -3.94 2.68 -12.71
CA GLN A 277 -3.01 3.48 -13.49
C GLN A 277 -1.90 4.04 -12.59
N ASN A 278 -0.66 3.74 -12.98
CA ASN A 278 0.57 4.18 -12.31
C ASN A 278 0.73 3.73 -10.85
N SER A 279 0.05 2.65 -10.43
CA SER A 279 0.33 2.02 -9.14
C SER A 279 1.68 1.32 -9.14
N SER A 280 2.40 1.37 -8.02
CA SER A 280 3.60 0.56 -7.79
C SER A 280 3.30 -0.93 -7.65
N GLU A 281 2.01 -1.30 -7.49
CA GLU A 281 1.49 -2.65 -7.34
C GLU A 281 0.59 -3.07 -8.53
N ASP A 282 0.91 -2.57 -9.73
CA ASP A 282 0.13 -2.87 -10.95
C ASP A 282 0.58 -4.18 -11.59
N TYR A 283 0.13 -5.30 -11.03
CA TYR A 283 0.34 -6.65 -11.55
C TYR A 283 -0.93 -7.50 -11.47
N PRO A 284 -1.14 -8.41 -12.47
CA PRO A 284 -2.41 -9.15 -12.60
C PRO A 284 -2.50 -10.44 -11.78
N ILE A 285 -1.41 -10.85 -11.11
CA ILE A 285 -1.34 -12.12 -10.36
C ILE A 285 -0.76 -11.82 -8.98
N ASP A 286 -1.44 -12.30 -7.95
CA ASP A 286 -1.02 -12.13 -6.59
C ASP A 286 0.16 -13.03 -6.19
N LYS A 287 0.62 -12.88 -4.96
CA LYS A 287 1.75 -13.65 -4.41
C LYS A 287 1.43 -15.12 -4.07
N GLU A 288 0.16 -15.52 -4.15
CA GLU A 288 -0.33 -16.90 -3.99
C GLU A 288 -0.59 -17.59 -5.35
N GLY A 289 -0.23 -16.93 -6.46
CA GLY A 289 -0.40 -17.43 -7.81
C GLY A 289 -1.83 -17.37 -8.33
N ALA A 290 -2.68 -16.55 -7.75
CA ALA A 290 -4.05 -16.35 -8.21
C ALA A 290 -4.19 -15.12 -9.08
N VAL A 291 -5.00 -15.22 -10.15
CA VAL A 291 -5.31 -14.07 -11.02
C VAL A 291 -6.20 -13.10 -10.27
N ILE A 292 -5.73 -11.86 -10.10
CA ILE A 292 -6.50 -10.78 -9.50
C ILE A 292 -7.59 -10.37 -10.48
N ARG A 293 -8.82 -10.19 -10.00
CA ARG A 293 -9.98 -9.76 -10.78
C ARG A 293 -10.64 -8.58 -10.12
N ASP A 294 -11.13 -7.66 -10.93
CA ASP A 294 -11.94 -6.55 -10.43
C ASP A 294 -13.16 -7.08 -9.69
N ARG A 295 -13.42 -6.51 -8.52
CA ARG A 295 -14.49 -6.96 -7.64
C ARG A 295 -15.05 -5.78 -6.86
N THR A 296 -16.37 -5.62 -6.86
CA THR A 296 -17.02 -4.71 -5.94
C THR A 296 -17.07 -5.37 -4.56
N LEU A 297 -16.52 -4.72 -3.58
CA LEU A 297 -16.48 -5.17 -2.19
C LEU A 297 -17.65 -4.61 -1.40
N ILE A 298 -17.91 -3.32 -1.54
CA ILE A 298 -19.05 -2.61 -0.96
C ILE A 298 -19.73 -1.85 -2.09
N ARG A 299 -21.04 -1.96 -2.21
CA ARG A 299 -21.85 -1.19 -3.15
C ARG A 299 -22.93 -0.42 -2.39
N ASP A 300 -22.98 0.89 -2.57
CA ASP A 300 -23.98 1.75 -1.93
C ASP A 300 -24.13 1.48 -0.42
N GLY A 301 -22.99 1.29 0.27
CA GLY A 301 -22.95 1.01 1.70
C GLY A 301 -23.39 -0.41 2.10
N VAL A 302 -23.49 -1.35 1.15
CA VAL A 302 -23.80 -2.77 1.42
C VAL A 302 -22.63 -3.65 1.02
N VAL A 303 -22.18 -4.53 1.90
CA VAL A 303 -21.14 -5.51 1.60
C VAL A 303 -21.64 -6.45 0.50
N GLU A 304 -20.92 -6.50 -0.62
CA GLU A 304 -21.23 -7.35 -1.77
C GLU A 304 -20.36 -8.59 -1.82
N SER A 305 -19.07 -8.44 -1.60
CA SER A 305 -18.12 -9.56 -1.59
C SER A 305 -17.01 -9.38 -0.55
N LEU A 306 -16.34 -10.49 -0.25
CA LEU A 306 -15.16 -10.51 0.63
C LEU A 306 -13.89 -10.60 -0.21
N TRP A 307 -12.76 -10.29 0.39
CA TRP A 307 -11.43 -10.44 -0.19
C TRP A 307 -10.44 -10.93 0.87
N GLY A 308 -9.30 -11.45 0.47
CA GLY A 308 -8.24 -11.83 1.39
C GLY A 308 -7.53 -13.12 0.99
N PRO A 309 -6.65 -13.64 1.88
CA PRO A 309 -5.86 -14.83 1.60
C PRO A 309 -6.72 -16.05 1.29
N ARG A 310 -6.25 -16.88 0.37
CA ARG A 310 -6.88 -18.14 -0.04
C ARG A 310 -7.20 -19.04 1.15
N GLN A 311 -6.29 -19.16 2.08
CA GLN A 311 -6.45 -19.92 3.32
C GLN A 311 -7.75 -19.56 4.04
N PHE A 312 -7.94 -18.30 4.35
CA PHE A 312 -9.11 -17.85 5.10
C PHE A 312 -10.39 -17.84 4.27
N SER A 313 -10.28 -17.62 2.97
CA SER A 313 -11.42 -17.78 2.05
C SER A 313 -11.97 -19.21 2.09
N GLN A 314 -11.08 -20.21 2.08
CA GLN A 314 -11.49 -21.62 2.19
C GLN A 314 -12.04 -21.97 3.58
N TYR A 315 -11.46 -21.44 4.66
CA TYR A 315 -11.98 -21.66 6.02
C TYR A 315 -13.39 -21.10 6.22
N LEU A 316 -13.70 -20.01 5.54
CA LEU A 316 -15.04 -19.40 5.56
C LEU A 316 -16.00 -20.02 4.53
N GLY A 317 -15.49 -20.86 3.64
CA GLY A 317 -16.29 -21.44 2.56
C GLY A 317 -16.77 -20.42 1.52
N VAL A 318 -16.01 -19.33 1.33
CA VAL A 318 -16.31 -18.27 0.37
C VAL A 318 -15.43 -18.40 -0.88
N GLU A 319 -15.81 -17.68 -1.94
CA GLU A 319 -15.02 -17.65 -3.17
C GLU A 319 -13.64 -17.02 -2.92
N ASP A 320 -12.62 -17.66 -3.48
CA ASP A 320 -11.27 -17.12 -3.50
C ASP A 320 -11.20 -15.86 -4.39
N SER A 321 -10.78 -14.77 -3.78
CA SER A 321 -10.78 -13.44 -4.41
C SER A 321 -9.43 -13.02 -4.97
N ALA A 322 -8.38 -13.76 -4.71
CA ALA A 322 -6.98 -13.31 -4.80
C ALA A 322 -6.67 -12.14 -3.83
N LEU A 323 -5.38 -11.85 -3.66
CA LEU A 323 -4.90 -10.75 -2.83
C LEU A 323 -4.77 -9.49 -3.71
N ALA A 324 -5.77 -8.62 -3.66
CA ALA A 324 -5.71 -7.34 -4.35
C ALA A 324 -4.91 -6.32 -3.51
N GLU A 325 -4.06 -5.55 -4.17
CA GLU A 325 -3.31 -4.45 -3.55
C GLU A 325 -3.91 -3.08 -3.93
N ASN A 326 -4.69 -3.03 -5.00
CA ASN A 326 -5.28 -1.80 -5.50
C ASN A 326 -6.76 -1.70 -5.12
N PHE A 327 -7.13 -0.59 -4.49
CA PHE A 327 -8.50 -0.30 -4.10
C PHE A 327 -8.96 1.04 -4.67
N VAL A 328 -10.22 1.12 -5.07
CA VAL A 328 -10.84 2.33 -5.59
C VAL A 328 -12.11 2.62 -4.83
N VAL A 329 -12.23 3.83 -4.33
CA VAL A 329 -13.47 4.38 -3.77
C VAL A 329 -14.11 5.24 -4.84
N GLU A 330 -15.38 4.97 -5.16
CA GLU A 330 -16.13 5.82 -6.10
C GLU A 330 -16.43 7.17 -5.48
N GLY A 331 -16.39 8.22 -6.29
CA GLY A 331 -16.77 9.55 -5.85
C GLY A 331 -18.26 9.62 -5.45
N GLY A 332 -18.57 10.52 -4.55
CA GLY A 332 -19.94 10.82 -4.14
C GLY A 332 -20.72 11.66 -5.16
N THR A 333 -21.89 12.08 -4.79
CA THR A 333 -22.82 12.87 -5.65
C THR A 333 -22.58 14.38 -5.55
N HIS A 334 -21.91 14.84 -4.48
CA HIS A 334 -21.61 16.24 -4.28
C HIS A 334 -20.31 16.63 -4.99
N SER A 335 -20.35 17.78 -5.64
CA SER A 335 -19.14 18.37 -6.21
C SER A 335 -18.21 18.91 -5.12
N GLU A 336 -16.93 19.07 -5.44
CA GLU A 336 -15.96 19.66 -4.53
C GLU A 336 -16.36 21.09 -4.11
N VAL A 337 -17.04 21.83 -4.98
CA VAL A 337 -17.56 23.18 -4.69
C VAL A 337 -18.66 23.12 -3.63
N GLU A 338 -19.61 22.21 -3.78
CA GLU A 338 -20.72 22.03 -2.80
C GLU A 338 -20.19 21.59 -1.44
N LEU A 339 -19.15 20.73 -1.39
CA LEU A 339 -18.50 20.32 -0.13
C LEU A 339 -17.78 21.47 0.59
N ARG A 340 -17.49 22.57 -0.11
CA ARG A 340 -16.82 23.76 0.42
C ARG A 340 -17.78 24.92 0.71
N GLU A 341 -19.08 24.67 0.77
CA GLU A 341 -20.08 25.67 1.13
C GLU A 341 -20.24 25.77 2.66
N GLY A 342 -20.49 27.00 3.15
CA GLY A 342 -20.77 27.25 4.57
C GLY A 342 -19.51 27.32 5.45
N ASP A 343 -19.72 27.02 6.72
CA ASP A 343 -18.67 27.03 7.75
C ASP A 343 -18.16 25.60 7.96
N TYR A 344 -16.84 25.39 7.80
CA TYR A 344 -16.20 24.09 7.96
C TYR A 344 -14.71 24.24 8.32
N LEU A 345 -14.13 23.17 8.84
CA LEU A 345 -12.69 23.06 9.04
C LEU A 345 -12.12 22.11 7.96
N GLU A 346 -11.32 22.64 7.05
CA GLU A 346 -10.55 21.81 6.12
C GLU A 346 -9.22 21.40 6.77
N VAL A 347 -9.01 20.10 6.96
CA VAL A 347 -7.74 19.55 7.41
C VAL A 347 -6.97 19.03 6.22
N VAL A 348 -5.78 19.57 5.99
CA VAL A 348 -4.93 19.25 4.85
C VAL A 348 -3.65 18.52 5.26
N GLU A 349 -3.34 18.49 6.56
CA GLU A 349 -2.17 17.80 7.09
C GLU A 349 -2.39 17.40 8.55
N PHE A 350 -2.10 16.16 8.86
CA PHE A 350 -1.98 15.64 10.22
C PHE A 350 -0.52 15.45 10.62
N SER A 351 -0.20 15.50 11.90
CA SER A 351 1.09 15.04 12.44
C SER A 351 1.10 13.55 12.67
N ALA A 352 -0.06 13.00 12.99
CA ALA A 352 -0.35 11.57 13.06
C ALA A 352 -1.83 11.39 12.77
N PHE A 353 -2.18 10.35 12.02
CA PHE A 353 -3.56 9.95 11.76
C PHE A 353 -3.63 8.43 11.91
N ASP A 354 -4.51 7.97 12.77
CA ASP A 354 -4.68 6.56 13.06
C ASP A 354 -6.11 6.12 12.83
N VAL A 355 -6.28 4.94 12.27
CA VAL A 355 -7.57 4.28 12.06
C VAL A 355 -7.56 2.91 12.70
N ASN A 356 -8.45 2.67 13.63
CA ASN A 356 -8.63 1.36 14.25
C ASN A 356 -9.45 0.44 13.34
N SER A 357 -8.81 -0.57 12.76
CA SER A 357 -9.45 -1.50 11.83
C SER A 357 -10.55 -2.37 12.49
N VAL A 358 -10.55 -2.52 13.80
CA VAL A 358 -11.55 -3.32 14.52
C VAL A 358 -12.74 -2.46 14.96
N GLY A 359 -12.51 -1.34 15.62
CA GLY A 359 -13.55 -0.45 16.13
C GLY A 359 -14.09 0.51 15.09
N GLY A 360 -13.22 0.99 14.20
CA GLY A 360 -13.52 2.07 13.27
C GLY A 360 -13.24 3.46 13.83
N ASP A 361 -12.76 3.52 15.09
CA ASP A 361 -12.35 4.79 15.68
C ASP A 361 -11.20 5.38 14.87
N LEU A 362 -11.25 6.68 14.64
CA LEU A 362 -10.17 7.43 14.02
C LEU A 362 -9.74 8.60 14.89
N ALA A 363 -8.48 8.96 14.81
CA ALA A 363 -7.93 10.13 15.48
C ALA A 363 -6.77 10.74 14.68
N GLY A 364 -6.77 12.06 14.54
CA GLY A 364 -5.69 12.79 13.90
C GLY A 364 -5.39 14.12 14.58
N GLU A 365 -4.10 14.40 14.82
CA GLU A 365 -3.65 15.70 15.33
C GLU A 365 -3.46 16.68 14.17
N ILE A 366 -4.14 17.81 14.21
CA ILE A 366 -4.12 18.80 13.14
C ILE A 366 -2.77 19.52 13.08
N ARG A 367 -2.03 19.28 12.02
CA ARG A 367 -0.79 19.98 11.73
C ARG A 367 -1.03 21.25 10.92
N LEU A 368 -1.96 21.19 9.97
CA LEU A 368 -2.39 22.32 9.16
C LEU A 368 -3.87 22.16 8.80
N GLY A 369 -4.64 23.21 9.06
CA GLY A 369 -6.03 23.31 8.65
C GLY A 369 -6.40 24.71 8.24
N TYR A 370 -7.49 24.82 7.48
CA TYR A 370 -8.11 26.08 7.09
C TYR A 370 -9.51 26.14 7.69
N LEU A 371 -9.70 27.03 8.67
CA LEU A 371 -11.01 27.23 9.30
C LEU A 371 -11.79 28.28 8.52
N HIS A 372 -12.80 27.81 7.80
CA HIS A 372 -13.78 28.64 7.09
C HIS A 372 -14.90 28.97 8.06
N GLN A 373 -15.07 30.25 8.39
CA GLN A 373 -16.09 30.71 9.34
C GLN A 373 -16.55 32.12 9.03
N ASN A 374 -17.87 32.31 8.88
CA ASN A 374 -18.49 33.59 8.57
C ASN A 374 -17.88 34.30 7.34
N GLY A 375 -17.52 33.55 6.31
CA GLY A 375 -16.91 34.05 5.09
C GLY A 375 -15.43 34.43 5.21
N ALA A 376 -14.79 34.18 6.35
CA ALA A 376 -13.37 34.38 6.57
C ALA A 376 -12.64 33.03 6.66
N VAL A 377 -11.36 33.01 6.25
CA VAL A 377 -10.48 31.82 6.36
C VAL A 377 -9.35 32.14 7.33
N ARG A 378 -9.15 31.26 8.31
CA ARG A 378 -8.02 31.32 9.24
C ARG A 378 -7.17 30.07 9.06
N ILE A 379 -5.86 30.24 8.99
CA ILE A 379 -4.90 29.13 8.93
C ILE A 379 -4.63 28.69 10.37
N VAL A 380 -4.95 27.43 10.68
CA VAL A 380 -4.93 26.91 12.04
C VAL A 380 -4.04 25.69 12.20
N THR A 381 -3.57 25.46 13.42
CA THR A 381 -2.79 24.27 13.82
C THR A 381 -3.15 23.83 15.23
N GLY A 382 -2.86 22.57 15.55
CA GLY A 382 -3.15 21.99 16.86
C GLY A 382 -4.60 21.61 17.04
N GLY A 383 -4.89 20.90 18.12
CA GLY A 383 -6.15 20.21 18.32
C GLY A 383 -6.20 18.88 17.56
N SER A 384 -7.32 18.18 17.64
CA SER A 384 -7.49 16.87 17.00
C SER A 384 -8.88 16.72 16.39
N VAL A 385 -8.94 15.92 15.35
CA VAL A 385 -10.18 15.34 14.82
C VAL A 385 -10.26 13.91 15.32
N SER A 386 -11.41 13.50 15.84
CA SER A 386 -11.65 12.11 16.27
C SER A 386 -13.09 11.71 16.00
N GLY A 387 -13.32 10.47 15.70
CA GLY A 387 -14.65 9.92 15.40
C GLY A 387 -14.74 8.42 15.59
#